data_7a09e38f41570a86663001fd0ba3b88d
#
_entry.id   7a09e38f41570a86663001fd0ba3b88d
#
_cell.length_a   1.000
_cell.length_b   1.000
_cell.length_c   1.000
_cell.angle_alpha   90.00
_cell.angle_beta   90.00
_cell.angle_gamma   90.00
#
_symmetry.space_group_name_H-M   'P 1'
#
loop_
_entity.id
_entity.type
_entity.pdbx_description
1 polymer ?
#
loop_
_entity_poly.entity_id
_entity_poly.type
_entity_poly.pdbx_seq_one_letter_code
_entity_poly.pdbx_strand_id
1 'polypeptide(L)' 'MGPHPNTPQHHIARVELYLYEEGRGFNPVLLASVDLAPGYAEPRIAIRLRLEKSGTLYALAYCNLHGLWESRKEVRVVE' A
#
# COMPACT_ATOMS: atom_id res chain seq x y z
N MET A 1 11.01 10.40 8.68
CA MET A 1 9.68 10.50 9.30
C MET A 1 9.58 9.44 10.38
N GLY A 2 9.13 9.80 11.55
CA GLY A 2 8.94 8.85 12.63
C GLY A 2 7.82 7.86 12.39
N PRO A 3 7.69 6.83 13.22
CA PRO A 3 6.60 5.88 13.10
C PRO A 3 5.25 6.57 13.34
N HIS A 4 4.24 6.13 12.57
CA HIS A 4 2.89 6.63 12.76
C HIS A 4 2.33 6.16 14.11
N PRO A 5 1.57 6.99 14.84
CA PRO A 5 0.88 6.53 16.03
C PRO A 5 -0.01 5.31 15.76
N ASN A 6 -0.09 4.43 16.72
CA ASN A 6 -0.90 3.22 16.63
C ASN A 6 -1.68 3.00 17.93
N THR A 7 -2.69 3.82 18.11
CA THR A 7 -3.61 3.75 19.23
C THR A 7 -5.04 3.69 18.71
N PRO A 8 -6.03 3.27 19.51
CA PRO A 8 -7.43 3.30 19.08
C PRO A 8 -7.89 4.66 18.61
N GLN A 9 -7.34 5.74 19.18
CA GLN A 9 -7.70 7.12 18.82
C GLN A 9 -6.99 7.62 17.58
N HIS A 10 -5.78 7.11 17.29
CA HIS A 10 -4.99 7.55 16.15
C HIS A 10 -4.17 6.38 15.60
N HIS A 11 -4.57 5.87 14.44
CA HIS A 11 -3.96 4.69 13.84
C HIS A 11 -4.18 4.65 12.33
N ILE A 12 -3.38 3.82 11.66
CA ILE A 12 -3.63 3.44 10.26
C ILE A 12 -4.62 2.27 10.28
N ALA A 13 -5.78 2.46 9.68
CA ALA A 13 -6.86 1.47 9.69
C ALA A 13 -6.75 0.46 8.56
N ARG A 14 -6.19 0.86 7.42
CA ARG A 14 -6.12 0.00 6.23
C ARG A 14 -4.96 0.40 5.34
N VAL A 15 -4.35 -0.59 4.70
CA VAL A 15 -3.35 -0.38 3.66
C VAL A 15 -3.81 -1.12 2.42
N GLU A 16 -3.79 -0.43 1.28
CA GLU A 16 -4.07 -1.02 -0.03
C GLU A 16 -2.85 -0.86 -0.92
N LEU A 17 -2.52 -1.91 -1.67
CA LEU A 17 -1.40 -1.90 -2.59
C LEU A 17 -1.93 -2.10 -4.01
N TYR A 18 -1.59 -1.18 -4.90
CA TYR A 18 -1.97 -1.20 -6.30
C TYR A 18 -0.75 -1.23 -7.20
N LEU A 19 -0.91 -1.82 -8.37
CA LEU A 19 0.09 -1.80 -9.44
C LEU A 19 -0.48 -1.14 -10.69
N TYR A 20 0.21 -0.13 -11.18
CA TYR A 20 0.01 0.39 -12.53
C TYR A 20 1.03 -0.32 -13.43
N GLU A 21 0.55 -1.21 -14.29
CA GLU A 21 1.40 -2.01 -15.16
C GLU A 21 1.38 -1.47 -16.58
N GLU A 22 2.57 -1.27 -17.16
CA GLU A 22 2.70 -0.77 -18.53
C GLU A 22 2.03 -1.70 -19.54
N GLY A 23 1.31 -1.12 -20.48
CA GLY A 23 0.66 -1.86 -21.55
C GLY A 23 -0.62 -2.58 -21.16
N ARG A 24 -1.04 -2.47 -19.91
CA ARG A 24 -2.27 -3.09 -19.44
C ARG A 24 -3.48 -2.23 -19.79
N GLY A 25 -4.56 -2.86 -20.26
CA GLY A 25 -5.80 -2.16 -20.64
C GLY A 25 -6.53 -1.51 -19.48
N PHE A 26 -6.43 -2.09 -18.28
CA PHE A 26 -7.04 -1.55 -17.07
C PHE A 26 -5.99 -1.35 -16.00
N ASN A 27 -5.93 -0.15 -15.45
CA ASN A 27 -5.01 0.21 -14.38
C ASN A 27 -5.71 1.11 -13.35
N PRO A 28 -5.29 1.09 -12.09
CA PRO A 28 -4.35 0.12 -11.52
C PRO A 28 -5.01 -1.20 -11.15
N VAL A 29 -4.17 -2.21 -10.89
CA VAL A 29 -4.60 -3.49 -10.34
C VAL A 29 -4.50 -3.46 -8.82
N LEU A 30 -5.55 -3.87 -8.13
CA LEU A 30 -5.46 -4.06 -6.68
C LEU A 30 -4.70 -5.35 -6.41
N LEU A 31 -3.55 -5.22 -5.75
CA LEU A 31 -2.73 -6.38 -5.38
C LEU A 31 -3.09 -6.93 -4.01
N ALA A 32 -3.36 -6.05 -3.07
CA ALA A 32 -3.68 -6.45 -1.71
C ALA A 32 -4.42 -5.34 -0.98
N SER A 33 -5.30 -5.72 -0.07
CA SER A 33 -5.96 -4.81 0.84
C SER A 33 -5.95 -5.46 2.23
N VAL A 34 -5.44 -4.74 3.21
CA VAL A 34 -5.27 -5.27 4.57
C VAL A 34 -5.89 -4.29 5.56
N ASP A 35 -6.85 -4.79 6.32
CA ASP A 35 -7.40 -4.05 7.45
C ASP A 35 -6.57 -4.32 8.70
N LEU A 36 -6.27 -3.27 9.44
CA LEU A 36 -5.39 -3.33 10.61
C LEU A 36 -6.19 -3.09 11.88
N ALA A 37 -6.02 -3.98 12.87
CA ALA A 37 -6.64 -3.80 14.17
C ALA A 37 -5.95 -2.65 14.92
N PRO A 38 -6.71 -1.63 15.35
CA PRO A 38 -6.13 -0.47 16.05
C PRO A 38 -5.38 -0.86 17.31
N GLY A 39 -4.17 -0.38 17.46
CA GLY A 39 -3.34 -0.64 18.62
C GLY A 39 -2.64 -2.00 18.64
N TYR A 40 -3.02 -2.92 17.75
CA TYR A 40 -2.46 -4.27 17.71
C TYR A 40 -1.61 -4.51 16.46
N ALA A 41 -2.15 -4.22 15.29
CA ALA A 41 -1.46 -4.47 14.04
C ALA A 41 -0.66 -3.23 13.61
N GLU A 42 0.64 -3.41 13.38
CA GLU A 42 1.49 -2.35 12.89
C GLU A 42 1.29 -2.15 11.39
N PRO A 43 1.39 -0.90 10.88
CA PRO A 43 1.23 -0.62 9.44
C PRO A 43 2.48 -0.99 8.65
N ARG A 44 2.97 -2.20 8.83
CA ARG A 44 4.09 -2.77 8.09
C ARG A 44 3.63 -4.06 7.46
N ILE A 45 3.67 -4.09 6.12
CA ILE A 45 3.17 -5.21 5.36
C ILE A 45 4.25 -5.65 4.38
N ALA A 46 4.55 -6.95 4.37
CA ALA A 46 5.44 -7.56 3.40
C ALA A 46 4.61 -8.50 2.53
N ILE A 47 4.62 -8.25 1.22
CA ILE A 47 3.87 -9.04 0.26
C ILE A 47 4.83 -9.53 -0.81
N ARG A 48 4.77 -10.82 -1.09
CA ARG A 48 5.53 -11.39 -2.20
C ARG A 48 4.72 -11.23 -3.47
N LEU A 49 5.31 -10.55 -4.45
CA LEU A 49 4.68 -10.30 -5.74
C LEU A 49 5.43 -11.04 -6.84
N ARG A 50 4.69 -11.44 -7.86
CA ARG A 50 5.26 -11.94 -9.10
C ARG A 50 4.92 -10.95 -10.20
N LEU A 51 5.91 -10.19 -10.66
CA LEU A 51 5.74 -9.18 -11.68
C LEU A 51 6.45 -9.62 -12.96
N GLU A 52 5.75 -9.54 -14.08
CA GLU A 52 6.29 -9.87 -15.40
C GLU A 52 6.66 -8.63 -16.19
N LYS A 53 6.08 -7.49 -15.86
CA LYS A 53 6.31 -6.22 -16.52
C LYS A 53 6.61 -5.13 -15.51
N SER A 54 7.36 -4.13 -15.97
CA SER A 54 7.65 -2.95 -15.17
C SER A 54 6.39 -2.13 -14.94
N GLY A 55 6.36 -1.36 -13.87
CA GLY A 55 5.24 -0.53 -13.53
C GLY A 55 5.51 0.32 -12.30
N THR A 56 4.44 0.86 -11.75
CA THR A 56 4.50 1.68 -10.54
C THR A 56 3.61 1.08 -9.47
N LEU A 57 4.19 0.86 -8.29
CA LEU A 57 3.44 0.44 -7.11
C LEU A 57 2.93 1.66 -6.37
N TYR A 58 1.66 1.63 -6.00
CA TYR A 58 1.02 2.64 -5.17
C TYR A 58 0.56 2.00 -3.87
N ALA A 59 0.95 2.59 -2.77
CA ALA A 59 0.44 2.20 -1.46
C ALA A 59 -0.46 3.30 -0.94
N LEU A 60 -1.68 2.95 -0.57
CA LEU A 60 -2.65 3.85 0.03
C LEU A 60 -2.86 3.43 1.48
N ALA A 61 -2.61 4.36 2.40
CA ALA A 61 -2.81 4.12 3.83
C ALA A 61 -3.90 5.05 4.34
N TYR A 62 -4.89 4.49 5.01
CA TYR A 62 -5.98 5.26 5.59
C TYR A 62 -5.77 5.47 7.08
N CYS A 63 -5.53 6.72 7.44
CA CYS A 63 -5.45 7.15 8.85
C CYS A 63 -6.82 7.61 9.30
N ASN A 64 -7.28 7.15 10.48
CA ASN A 64 -8.61 7.50 10.99
C ASN A 64 -8.79 8.98 11.29
N LEU A 65 -7.71 9.74 11.52
CA LEU A 65 -7.78 11.18 11.78
C LEU A 65 -7.42 12.04 10.57
N HIS A 66 -6.49 11.58 9.72
CA HIS A 66 -5.93 12.39 8.64
C HIS A 66 -6.33 11.94 7.24
N GLY A 67 -7.13 10.87 7.13
CA GLY A 67 -7.62 10.39 5.85
C GLY A 67 -6.60 9.57 5.07
N LEU A 68 -6.71 9.64 3.76
CA LEU A 68 -5.96 8.78 2.85
C LEU A 68 -4.62 9.40 2.45
N TRP A 69 -3.56 8.59 2.54
CA TRP A 69 -2.20 8.97 2.16
C TRP A 69 -1.69 8.03 1.08
N GLU A 70 -0.94 8.58 0.14
CA GLU A 70 -0.39 7.85 -0.98
C GLU A 70 1.14 7.84 -0.93
N SER A 71 1.72 6.69 -1.27
CA SER A 71 3.15 6.55 -1.54
C SER A 71 3.30 5.74 -2.83
N ARG A 72 4.35 6.01 -3.61
CA ARG A 72 4.58 5.30 -4.87
C ARG A 72 6.03 4.88 -5.03
N LYS A 73 6.25 3.82 -5.80
CA LYS A 73 7.58 3.34 -6.12
C LYS A 73 7.59 2.72 -7.52
N GLU A 74 8.52 3.14 -8.35
CA GLU A 74 8.74 2.50 -9.64
C GLU A 74 9.43 1.16 -9.47
N VAL A 75 8.96 0.18 -10.23
CA VAL A 75 9.53 -1.17 -10.23
C VAL A 75 9.90 -1.53 -11.66
N ARG A 76 11.14 -1.98 -11.85
CA ARG A 76 11.63 -2.45 -13.14
C ARG A 76 11.84 -3.95 -13.11
N VAL A 77 11.28 -4.61 -14.10
CA VAL A 77 11.54 -6.03 -14.33
C VAL A 77 12.70 -6.11 -15.31
N VAL A 78 13.75 -6.78 -14.90
CA VAL A 78 14.97 -6.96 -15.68
C VAL A 78 15.05 -8.41 -16.12
N GLU A 79 15.20 -8.63 -17.43
CA GLU A 79 15.37 -9.96 -18.01
C GLU A 79 16.84 -10.39 -18.03
#